data_d3d577651ff5ab9264583e948bcc9c55
#
_entry.id   d3d577651ff5ab9264583e948bcc9c55
#
_cell.length_a   1.000
_cell.length_b   1.000
_cell.length_c   1.000
_cell.angle_alpha   90.00
_cell.angle_beta   90.00
_cell.angle_gamma   90.00
#
_symmetry.space_group_name_H-M   'P 1'
#
loop_
_entity.id
_entity.type
_entity.pdbx_description
1 polymer ?
#
loop_
_entity_poly.entity_id
_entity_poly.type
_entity_poly.pdbx_seq_one_letter_code
_entity_poly.pdbx_strand_id
1 'polypeptide(L)'
;MELKKYKLGEIAEIYNGSTPSTKEFDNYDGNIVWATPKDLSDQNSKYFYQGSRNITQKGFDSCSTQLIPANNILMSSRAPIGLFAINKVDCCTNQGFKNIVLDKKITDVDFMYYFLKYHVKEIEA
;
A
#
# COMPACT_ATOMS: atom_id res chain seq x y z
N MET A 1 5.37 -23.04 -1.61
CA MET A 1 4.02 -22.69 -1.11
C MET A 1 2.99 -22.86 -2.21
N GLU A 2 1.87 -23.43 -1.87
CA GLU A 2 0.82 -23.68 -2.84
C GLU A 2 -0.33 -22.67 -2.67
N LEU A 3 -0.11 -21.47 -3.15
CA LEU A 3 -1.08 -20.38 -3.02
C LEU A 3 -2.45 -20.69 -3.64
N LYS A 4 -2.47 -21.51 -4.66
CA LYS A 4 -3.74 -21.88 -5.29
C LYS A 4 -4.69 -22.63 -4.36
N LYS A 5 -4.21 -23.10 -3.22
CA LYS A 5 -5.05 -23.73 -2.19
C LYS A 5 -5.68 -22.73 -1.26
N TYR A 6 -5.29 -21.45 -1.35
CA TYR A 6 -5.80 -20.40 -0.49
C TYR A 6 -6.43 -19.29 -1.33
N LYS A 7 -7.53 -18.76 -0.84
CA LYS A 7 -8.06 -17.51 -1.37
C LYS A 7 -7.26 -16.37 -0.76
N LEU A 8 -7.10 -15.27 -1.49
CA LEU A 8 -6.33 -14.14 -1.00
C LEU A 8 -6.81 -13.69 0.40
N GLY A 9 -8.12 -13.66 0.62
CA GLY A 9 -8.67 -13.27 1.91
C GLY A 9 -8.35 -14.21 3.07
N GLU A 10 -7.82 -15.41 2.80
CA GLU A 10 -7.39 -16.34 3.83
C GLU A 10 -5.97 -16.06 4.30
N ILE A 11 -5.17 -15.38 3.48
CA ILE A 11 -3.74 -15.15 3.73
C ILE A 11 -3.41 -13.67 3.89
N ALA A 12 -4.38 -12.80 3.68
CA ALA A 12 -4.16 -11.37 3.69
C ALA A 12 -5.42 -10.60 4.05
N GLU A 13 -5.22 -9.39 4.56
CA GLU A 13 -6.29 -8.41 4.75
C GLU A 13 -6.04 -7.26 3.79
N ILE A 14 -7.11 -6.62 3.33
CA ILE A 14 -7.00 -5.44 2.47
C ILE A 14 -7.14 -4.19 3.32
N TYR A 15 -6.11 -3.35 3.29
CA TYR A 15 -6.10 -2.06 3.96
C TYR A 15 -6.27 -0.95 2.93
N ASN A 16 -7.13 -0.01 3.24
CA ASN A 16 -7.48 1.07 2.34
C ASN A 16 -6.78 2.36 2.70
N GLY A 17 -6.64 3.25 1.72
CA GLY A 17 -6.10 4.56 1.90
C GLY A 17 -7.15 5.65 1.77
N SER A 18 -6.77 6.84 2.15
CA SER A 18 -7.61 8.03 2.09
C SER A 18 -6.72 9.27 2.02
N THR A 19 -7.29 10.40 1.62
CA THR A 19 -6.56 11.64 1.47
C THR A 19 -7.07 12.64 2.49
N PRO A 20 -6.21 13.09 3.44
CA PRO A 20 -6.59 14.20 4.31
C PRO A 20 -6.88 15.47 3.50
N SER A 21 -7.75 16.33 4.01
CA SER A 21 -8.09 17.56 3.31
C SER A 21 -6.84 18.38 3.01
N THR A 22 -6.67 18.77 1.75
CA THR A 22 -5.55 19.63 1.32
C THR A 22 -5.75 21.07 1.72
N LYS A 23 -6.94 21.44 2.18
CA LYS A 23 -7.24 22.79 2.67
C LYS A 23 -6.74 23.00 4.09
N GLU A 24 -6.41 21.94 4.80
CA GLU A 24 -5.89 22.00 6.17
C GLU A 24 -4.39 21.75 6.16
N PHE A 25 -3.59 22.79 6.29
CA PHE A 25 -2.13 22.66 6.26
C PHE A 25 -1.59 21.74 7.35
N ASP A 26 -2.27 21.71 8.51
CA ASP A 26 -1.86 20.91 9.65
C ASP A 26 -2.03 19.39 9.40
N ASN A 27 -2.64 18.99 8.30
CA ASN A 27 -2.76 17.58 7.94
C ASN A 27 -1.48 17.03 7.32
N TYR A 28 -0.57 17.90 6.88
CA TYR A 28 0.59 17.51 6.06
C TYR A 28 1.90 17.92 6.71
N ASP A 29 2.99 17.42 6.13
CA ASP A 29 4.37 17.73 6.52
C ASP A 29 4.71 17.22 7.93
N GLY A 30 4.13 16.10 8.30
CA GLY A 30 4.41 15.43 9.57
C GLY A 30 5.34 14.23 9.41
N ASN A 31 5.17 13.26 10.30
CA ASN A 31 6.06 12.12 10.42
C ASN A 31 5.47 10.80 9.90
N ILE A 32 4.24 10.81 9.43
CA ILE A 32 3.60 9.59 8.90
C ILE A 32 3.81 9.54 7.39
N VAL A 33 4.51 8.52 6.93
CA VAL A 33 4.76 8.31 5.50
C VAL A 33 3.44 8.02 4.81
N TRP A 34 3.24 8.65 3.65
CA TRP A 34 1.99 8.55 2.90
C TRP A 34 2.32 8.47 1.41
N ALA A 35 1.78 7.44 0.76
CA ALA A 35 2.10 7.12 -0.62
C ALA A 35 0.96 7.42 -1.57
N THR A 36 1.32 7.79 -2.80
CA THR A 36 0.38 7.93 -3.92
C THR A 36 0.82 7.02 -5.05
N PRO A 37 -0.09 6.68 -5.99
CA PRO A 37 0.32 5.89 -7.17
C PRO A 37 1.44 6.56 -7.97
N LYS A 38 1.44 7.89 -8.01
CA LYS A 38 2.52 8.64 -8.67
C LYS A 38 3.87 8.38 -8.03
N ASP A 39 3.91 8.29 -6.70
CA ASP A 39 5.16 7.99 -5.99
C ASP A 39 5.72 6.63 -6.43
N LEU A 40 4.87 5.62 -6.53
CA LEU A 40 5.29 4.29 -6.97
C LEU A 40 5.76 4.31 -8.43
N SER A 41 5.04 5.03 -9.28
CA SER A 41 5.40 5.15 -10.70
C SER A 41 6.73 5.86 -10.88
N ASP A 42 6.93 6.98 -10.18
CA ASP A 42 8.15 7.78 -10.30
C ASP A 42 9.38 7.05 -9.75
N GLN A 43 9.22 6.35 -8.63
CA GLN A 43 10.32 5.63 -8.00
C GLN A 43 10.68 4.35 -8.73
N ASN A 44 9.69 3.68 -9.29
CA ASN A 44 9.85 2.43 -10.04
C ASN A 44 10.78 1.44 -9.31
N SER A 45 10.50 1.21 -8.04
CA SER A 45 11.31 0.39 -7.16
C SER A 45 10.46 -0.68 -6.49
N LYS A 46 11.09 -1.84 -6.22
CA LYS A 46 10.45 -2.91 -5.45
C LYS A 46 10.12 -2.44 -4.03
N TYR A 47 10.97 -1.57 -3.46
CA TYR A 47 10.83 -1.14 -2.07
C TYR A 47 10.39 0.31 -1.99
N PHE A 48 9.53 0.60 -1.05
CA PHE A 48 9.03 1.94 -0.79
C PHE A 48 9.41 2.36 0.62
N TYR A 49 10.06 3.52 0.72
CA TYR A 49 10.51 4.10 1.99
C TYR A 49 9.84 5.42 2.30
N GLN A 50 9.52 6.20 1.28
CA GLN A 50 9.01 7.54 1.46
C GLN A 50 8.33 8.04 0.19
N GLY A 51 7.20 8.74 0.34
CA GLY A 51 6.54 9.44 -0.76
C GLY A 51 7.02 10.88 -0.87
N SER A 52 6.39 11.63 -1.74
CA SER A 52 6.70 13.04 -1.91
C SER A 52 6.17 13.90 -0.76
N ARG A 53 5.25 13.36 0.02
CA ARG A 53 4.58 14.10 1.07
C ARG A 53 4.20 13.19 2.24
N ASN A 54 4.46 13.65 3.45
CA ASN A 54 4.02 12.96 4.67
C ASN A 54 2.73 13.60 5.19
N ILE A 55 2.05 12.91 6.09
CA ILE A 55 0.91 13.46 6.82
C ILE A 55 1.23 13.54 8.30
N THR A 56 0.44 14.34 9.02
CA THR A 56 0.55 14.46 10.46
C THR A 56 -0.39 13.48 11.14
N GLN A 57 -0.28 13.33 12.45
CA GLN A 57 -1.25 12.56 13.23
C GLN A 57 -2.66 13.15 13.06
N LYS A 58 -2.76 14.47 13.02
CA LYS A 58 -4.05 15.14 12.77
C LYS A 58 -4.61 14.75 11.40
N GLY A 59 -3.75 14.70 10.36
CA GLY A 59 -4.15 14.27 9.04
C GLY A 59 -4.60 12.82 9.03
N PHE A 60 -3.86 11.95 9.70
CA PHE A 60 -4.22 10.54 9.84
C PHE A 60 -5.59 10.40 10.51
N ASP A 61 -5.82 11.12 11.60
CA ASP A 61 -7.07 11.01 12.36
C ASP A 61 -8.26 11.63 11.63
N SER A 62 -8.00 12.52 10.67
CA SER A 62 -9.04 13.26 9.95
C SER A 62 -9.72 12.48 8.84
N CYS A 63 -9.17 11.33 8.46
CA CYS A 63 -9.69 10.55 7.35
C CYS A 63 -9.60 9.05 7.66
N SER A 64 -10.04 8.22 6.72
CA SER A 64 -10.14 6.77 6.94
C SER A 64 -8.92 5.99 6.46
N THR A 65 -7.79 6.66 6.24
CA THR A 65 -6.57 5.96 5.84
C THR A 65 -6.10 5.01 6.94
N GLN A 66 -5.64 3.84 6.53
CA GLN A 66 -5.18 2.82 7.47
C GLN A 66 -3.65 2.76 7.45
N LEU A 67 -3.06 2.53 8.61
CA LEU A 67 -1.61 2.35 8.71
C LEU A 67 -1.25 0.93 8.29
N ILE A 68 -0.39 0.82 7.28
CA ILE A 68 0.09 -0.47 6.76
C ILE A 68 1.43 -0.76 7.44
N PRO A 69 1.51 -1.82 8.26
CA PRO A 69 2.79 -2.17 8.88
C PRO A 69 3.86 -2.46 7.85
N ALA A 70 5.11 -2.21 8.20
CA ALA A 70 6.25 -2.47 7.32
C ALA A 70 6.27 -3.92 6.85
N ASN A 71 6.85 -4.13 5.66
CA ASN A 71 6.99 -5.44 5.01
C ASN A 71 5.66 -6.06 4.58
N ASN A 72 4.80 -5.24 4.03
CA ASN A 72 3.58 -5.66 3.37
C ASN A 72 3.57 -5.11 1.94
N ILE A 73 2.44 -5.17 1.26
CA ILE A 73 2.40 -4.83 -0.17
C ILE A 73 1.45 -3.67 -0.43
N LEU A 74 1.99 -2.64 -1.06
CA LEU A 74 1.22 -1.53 -1.61
C LEU A 74 0.85 -1.89 -3.04
N MET A 75 -0.43 -1.85 -3.37
CA MET A 75 -0.91 -2.15 -4.71
C MET A 75 -1.80 -1.02 -5.20
N SER A 76 -1.42 -0.37 -6.31
CA SER A 76 -2.25 0.67 -6.89
C SER A 76 -3.49 0.05 -7.54
N SER A 77 -4.64 0.62 -7.25
CA SER A 77 -5.93 0.19 -7.81
C SER A 77 -6.54 1.21 -8.77
N ARG A 78 -5.86 2.36 -8.95
CA ARG A 78 -6.24 3.39 -9.91
C ARG A 78 -5.06 3.68 -10.81
N ALA A 79 -5.29 4.40 -11.90
CA ALA A 79 -4.31 4.63 -12.96
C ALA A 79 -3.00 5.20 -12.43
N PRO A 80 -1.84 4.56 -12.72
CA PRO A 80 -1.80 3.25 -13.37
C PRO A 80 -2.11 2.12 -12.40
N ILE A 81 -2.93 1.15 -12.86
CA ILE A 81 -3.32 -0.02 -12.05
C ILE A 81 -2.18 -1.01 -12.03
N GLY A 82 -2.00 -1.68 -10.89
CA GLY A 82 -1.05 -2.80 -10.81
C GLY A 82 0.38 -2.39 -10.57
N LEU A 83 0.61 -1.22 -10.03
CA LEU A 83 1.92 -0.88 -9.50
C LEU A 83 2.04 -1.49 -8.10
N PHE A 84 3.16 -2.13 -7.85
CA PHE A 84 3.41 -2.82 -6.58
C PHE A 84 4.69 -2.34 -5.94
N ALA A 85 4.70 -2.28 -4.62
CA ALA A 85 5.91 -2.05 -3.84
C ALA A 85 5.77 -2.71 -2.48
N ILE A 86 6.90 -3.06 -1.89
CA ILE A 86 6.95 -3.53 -0.51
C ILE A 86 7.30 -2.31 0.35
N ASN A 87 6.44 -1.95 1.29
CA ASN A 87 6.74 -0.85 2.20
C ASN A 87 7.74 -1.32 3.25
N LYS A 88 8.89 -0.67 3.30
CA LYS A 88 9.92 -1.00 4.29
C LYS A 88 9.77 -0.21 5.57
N VAL A 89 8.78 0.67 5.61
CA VAL A 89 8.40 1.47 6.79
C VAL A 89 6.89 1.39 6.95
N ASP A 90 6.41 1.61 8.16
CA ASP A 90 4.97 1.77 8.38
C ASP A 90 4.50 2.99 7.60
N CYS A 91 3.42 2.85 6.85
CA CYS A 91 2.95 3.96 6.01
C CYS A 91 1.45 3.89 5.77
N CYS A 92 0.92 5.02 5.30
CA CYS A 92 -0.44 5.13 4.81
C CYS A 92 -0.41 5.39 3.31
N THR A 93 -1.56 5.35 2.66
CA THR A 93 -1.69 5.64 1.24
C THR A 93 -2.93 6.49 0.98
N ASN A 94 -3.01 7.05 -0.23
CA ASN A 94 -4.26 7.67 -0.66
C ASN A 94 -5.26 6.58 -1.07
N GLN A 95 -6.43 6.99 -1.53
CA GLN A 95 -7.53 6.07 -1.89
C GLN A 95 -7.27 5.30 -3.19
N GLY A 96 -6.18 5.59 -3.89
CA GLY A 96 -5.81 4.89 -5.12
C GLY A 96 -5.13 3.54 -4.89
N PHE A 97 -5.28 2.95 -3.73
CA PHE A 97 -4.63 1.70 -3.36
C PHE A 97 -5.61 0.69 -2.79
N LYS A 98 -5.25 -0.57 -2.98
CA LYS A 98 -5.77 -1.72 -2.22
C LYS A 98 -4.55 -2.42 -1.65
N ASN A 99 -4.19 -2.08 -0.42
CA ASN A 99 -2.96 -2.56 0.19
C ASN A 99 -3.18 -3.93 0.83
N ILE A 100 -2.17 -4.78 0.74
CA ILE A 100 -2.28 -6.18 1.14
C ILE A 100 -1.40 -6.41 2.36
N VAL A 101 -2.05 -6.65 3.50
CA VAL A 101 -1.36 -6.96 4.76
C VAL A 101 -1.39 -8.48 4.93
N LEU A 102 -0.23 -9.09 4.88
CA LEU A 102 -0.08 -10.53 4.79
C LEU A 102 -0.06 -11.22 6.15
N ASP A 103 -0.60 -12.43 6.19
CA ASP A 103 -0.35 -13.34 7.30
C ASP A 103 1.02 -13.98 7.08
N LYS A 104 2.02 -13.51 7.79
CA LYS A 104 3.42 -13.95 7.63
C LYS A 104 3.65 -15.39 8.03
N LYS A 105 2.69 -16.01 8.72
CA LYS A 105 2.76 -17.44 9.06
C LYS A 105 2.44 -18.30 7.86
N ILE A 106 1.72 -17.75 6.88
CA ILE A 106 1.25 -18.51 5.71
C ILE A 106 2.10 -18.19 4.49
N THR A 107 2.52 -16.94 4.33
CA THR A 107 3.22 -16.52 3.12
C THR A 107 4.30 -15.49 3.44
N ASP A 108 5.24 -15.39 2.54
CA ASP A 108 6.37 -14.49 2.60
C ASP A 108 6.13 -13.30 1.65
N VAL A 109 6.53 -12.11 2.08
CA VAL A 109 6.22 -10.88 1.35
C VAL A 109 6.93 -10.81 -0.01
N ASP A 110 8.18 -11.28 -0.10
CA ASP A 110 8.90 -11.25 -1.38
C ASP A 110 8.24 -12.17 -2.39
N PHE A 111 7.85 -13.36 -1.96
CA PHE A 111 7.13 -14.29 -2.81
C PHE A 111 5.83 -13.67 -3.31
N MET A 112 5.04 -13.08 -2.40
CA MET A 112 3.76 -12.48 -2.76
C MET A 112 3.93 -11.29 -3.69
N TYR A 113 4.99 -10.50 -3.50
CA TYR A 113 5.27 -9.37 -4.39
C TYR A 113 5.40 -9.85 -5.84
N TYR A 114 6.24 -10.85 -6.06
CA TYR A 114 6.46 -11.38 -7.42
C TYR A 114 5.24 -12.13 -7.95
N PHE A 115 4.57 -12.88 -7.09
CA PHE A 115 3.35 -13.58 -7.48
C PHE A 115 2.28 -12.61 -7.97
N LEU A 116 2.00 -11.57 -7.20
CA LEU A 116 0.96 -10.58 -7.55
C LEU A 116 1.36 -9.78 -8.78
N LYS A 117 2.61 -9.40 -8.88
CA LYS A 117 3.10 -8.66 -10.03
C LYS A 117 2.98 -9.48 -11.32
N TYR A 118 3.26 -10.77 -11.23
CA TYR A 118 3.15 -11.68 -12.37
C TYR A 118 1.69 -11.91 -12.78
N HIS A 119 0.77 -11.93 -11.81
CA HIS A 119 -0.64 -12.23 -12.04
C HIS A 119 -1.54 -10.99 -12.02
N VAL A 120 -0.98 -9.80 -12.25
CA VAL A 120 -1.72 -8.55 -12.12
C VAL A 120 -2.99 -8.50 -12.97
N LYS A 121 -2.97 -9.09 -14.16
CA LYS A 121 -4.14 -9.10 -15.05
C LYS A 121 -5.31 -9.90 -14.47
N GLU A 122 -5.01 -10.92 -13.69
CA GLU A 122 -6.05 -11.71 -13.03
C GLU A 122 -6.66 -10.94 -11.87
N ILE A 123 -5.87 -10.10 -11.20
CA ILE A 123 -6.33 -9.28 -10.10
C ILE A 123 -7.25 -8.16 -10.58
N GLU A 124 -6.96 -7.61 -11.76
CA GLU A 124 -7.76 -6.55 -12.36
C GLU A 124 -9.13 -7.03 -12.84
N ALA A 125 -9.27 -8.30 -13.07
CA ALA A 125 -10.49 -8.89 -13.61
C ALA A 125 -11.70 -8.86 -12.64
#